data_acf7e3ce37d4428b5953d45aba058f92
#
_entry.id   acf7e3ce37d4428b5953d45aba058f92
#
_cell.length_a   1.000
_cell.length_b   1.000
_cell.length_c   1.000
_cell.angle_alpha   90.00
_cell.angle_beta   90.00
_cell.angle_gamma   90.00
#
_symmetry.space_group_name_H-M   'P 1'
#
loop_
_entity.id
_entity.type
_entity.pdbx_description
1 polymer ?
#
loop_
_entity_poly.entity_id
_entity_poly.type
_entity_poly.pdbx_seq_one_letter_code
_entity_poly.pdbx_strand_id
1 'polypeptide(L)'
;MKLSLTTPKGALVDTDVEEVTAPGDLGELGVLPGHVPLMTALRPGVLSYKAKDHDGIVAVGQGFLQVAPLPRAADAPARDRVLVLVDQALAAADIDREAAARELAQADKELAAWRGELDGAYHALVLRRGWAQARLDAVARAPGAAH
;
A
#
# COMPACT_ATOMS: atom_id res chain seq x y z
N MET A 1 -5.24 -16.41 -6.22
CA MET A 1 -5.86 -15.18 -5.70
C MET A 1 -5.42 -14.01 -6.57
N LYS A 2 -6.35 -13.16 -6.96
CA LYS A 2 -6.04 -12.03 -7.83
C LYS A 2 -5.89 -10.75 -7.04
N LEU A 3 -4.75 -10.05 -7.23
CA LEU A 3 -4.51 -8.72 -6.65
C LEU A 3 -4.72 -7.66 -7.72
N SER A 4 -5.60 -6.70 -7.42
CA SER A 4 -5.81 -5.51 -8.24
C SER A 4 -5.54 -4.28 -7.37
N LEU A 5 -4.52 -3.51 -7.70
CA LEU A 5 -4.16 -2.28 -7.00
C LEU A 5 -4.34 -1.11 -7.95
N THR A 6 -5.20 -0.19 -7.58
CA THR A 6 -5.63 0.91 -8.44
C THR A 6 -5.53 2.24 -7.69
N THR A 7 -5.11 3.26 -8.42
CA THR A 7 -5.10 4.66 -7.97
C THR A 7 -5.94 5.49 -8.95
N PRO A 8 -6.18 6.78 -8.67
CA PRO A 8 -6.85 7.65 -9.65
C PRO A 8 -6.12 7.75 -11.00
N LYS A 9 -4.85 7.38 -11.06
CA LYS A 9 -4.07 7.36 -12.31
C LYS A 9 -4.22 6.07 -13.10
N GLY A 10 -4.89 5.05 -12.52
CA GLY A 10 -5.10 3.76 -13.16
C GLY A 10 -4.57 2.59 -12.35
N ALA A 11 -4.62 1.40 -12.93
CA ALA A 11 -4.15 0.18 -12.28
C ALA A 11 -2.63 0.12 -12.29
N LEU A 12 -2.03 -0.15 -11.15
CA LEU A 12 -0.59 -0.36 -10.99
C LEU A 12 -0.23 -1.84 -10.95
N VAL A 13 -1.07 -2.65 -10.30
CA VAL A 13 -0.88 -4.10 -10.18
C VAL A 13 -2.18 -4.78 -10.55
N ASP A 14 -2.09 -5.81 -11.39
CA ASP A 14 -3.23 -6.65 -11.75
C ASP A 14 -2.68 -8.03 -12.12
N THR A 15 -2.50 -8.89 -11.13
CA THR A 15 -1.83 -10.16 -11.32
C THR A 15 -2.30 -11.21 -10.30
N ASP A 16 -2.06 -12.47 -10.60
CA ASP A 16 -2.29 -13.56 -9.66
C ASP A 16 -1.18 -13.60 -8.62
N VAL A 17 -1.57 -13.74 -7.36
CA VAL A 17 -0.64 -13.75 -6.23
C VAL A 17 -0.97 -14.90 -5.27
N GLU A 18 0.02 -15.29 -4.49
CA GLU A 18 -0.11 -16.32 -3.45
C GLU A 18 -0.32 -15.71 -2.07
N GLU A 19 0.14 -14.48 -1.87
CA GLU A 19 0.08 -13.81 -0.58
C GLU A 19 0.14 -12.30 -0.78
N VAL A 20 -0.60 -11.55 0.05
CA VAL A 20 -0.54 -10.10 0.11
C VAL A 20 -0.37 -9.68 1.56
N THR A 21 0.55 -8.74 1.81
CA THR A 21 0.69 -8.08 3.11
C THR A 21 0.46 -6.59 2.91
N ALA A 22 -0.42 -6.00 3.71
CA ALA A 22 -0.85 -4.62 3.51
C ALA A 22 -0.85 -3.82 4.82
N PRO A 23 -0.67 -2.48 4.75
CA PRO A 23 -0.63 -1.62 5.94
C PRO A 23 -2.05 -1.22 6.36
N GLY A 24 -2.74 -2.11 7.09
CA GLY A 24 -4.05 -1.82 7.62
C GLY A 24 -4.03 -0.72 8.68
N ASP A 25 -5.18 -0.06 8.85
CA ASP A 25 -5.32 1.04 9.81
C ASP A 25 -5.06 0.59 11.27
N LEU A 26 -5.38 -0.66 11.57
CA LEU A 26 -5.15 -1.24 12.91
C LEU A 26 -3.85 -2.05 12.99
N GLY A 27 -3.04 -2.04 11.96
CA GLY A 27 -1.79 -2.78 11.88
C GLY A 27 -1.66 -3.55 10.57
N GLU A 28 -0.49 -4.11 10.36
CA GLU A 28 -0.21 -4.90 9.16
C GLU A 28 -1.11 -6.13 9.11
N LEU A 29 -1.67 -6.41 7.94
CA LEU A 29 -2.48 -7.60 7.74
C LEU A 29 -1.97 -8.44 6.58
N GLY A 30 -2.06 -9.76 6.74
CA GLY A 30 -1.72 -10.71 5.70
C GLY A 30 -2.98 -11.35 5.12
N VAL A 31 -3.01 -11.51 3.80
CA VAL A 31 -4.11 -12.16 3.10
C VAL A 31 -3.57 -13.34 2.32
N LEU A 32 -4.12 -14.51 2.60
CA LEU A 32 -3.83 -15.76 1.90
C LEU A 32 -5.07 -16.23 1.15
N PRO A 33 -4.93 -17.08 0.13
CA PRO A 33 -6.10 -17.67 -0.55
C PRO A 33 -7.03 -18.34 0.46
N GLY A 34 -8.34 -18.13 0.29
CA GLY A 34 -9.34 -18.64 1.22
C GLY A 34 -9.61 -17.72 2.42
N HIS A 35 -8.99 -16.55 2.47
CA HIS A 35 -9.26 -15.59 3.53
C HIS A 35 -10.74 -15.20 3.54
N VAL A 36 -11.30 -15.03 4.76
CA VAL A 36 -12.70 -14.59 4.89
C VAL A 36 -12.89 -13.22 4.22
N PRO A 37 -14.03 -12.98 3.59
CA PRO A 37 -14.31 -11.66 3.02
C PRO A 37 -14.21 -10.56 4.08
N LEU A 38 -13.54 -9.47 3.72
CA LEU A 38 -13.41 -8.32 4.61
C LEU A 38 -13.21 -7.04 3.80
N MET A 39 -13.45 -5.91 4.44
CA MET A 39 -13.06 -4.61 3.95
C MET A 39 -12.40 -3.86 5.10
N THR A 40 -11.24 -3.25 4.85
CA THR A 40 -10.51 -2.51 5.86
C THR A 40 -9.87 -1.26 5.26
N ALA A 41 -9.72 -0.24 6.09
CA ALA A 41 -8.99 0.97 5.71
C ALA A 41 -7.49 0.70 5.73
N LEU A 42 -6.78 1.36 4.83
CA LEU A 42 -5.32 1.33 4.74
C LEU A 42 -4.75 2.70 5.10
N ARG A 43 -3.63 2.69 5.79
CA ARG A 43 -2.82 3.88 6.04
C ARG A 43 -1.61 3.88 5.12
N PRO A 44 -0.94 5.02 4.93
CA PRO A 44 0.30 5.04 4.15
C PRO A 44 1.30 4.03 4.70
N GLY A 45 1.86 3.21 3.82
CA GLY A 45 2.81 2.17 4.22
C GLY A 45 3.25 1.34 3.03
N VAL A 46 3.76 0.16 3.31
CA VAL A 46 4.26 -0.76 2.29
C VAL A 46 3.30 -1.92 2.11
N LEU A 47 2.88 -2.13 0.86
CA LEU A 47 2.17 -3.33 0.46
C LEU A 47 3.17 -4.23 -0.27
N SER A 48 3.20 -5.50 0.13
CA SER A 48 4.02 -6.50 -0.55
C SER A 48 3.17 -7.68 -0.98
N TYR A 49 3.58 -8.34 -2.05
CA TYR A 49 2.89 -9.53 -2.53
C TYR A 49 3.88 -10.53 -3.09
N LYS A 50 3.48 -11.81 -3.03
CA LYS A 50 4.23 -12.90 -3.64
C LYS A 50 3.42 -13.46 -4.79
N ALA A 51 3.98 -13.39 -5.99
CA ALA A 51 3.47 -14.05 -7.17
C ALA A 51 4.29 -15.29 -7.45
N LYS A 52 3.83 -16.12 -8.38
CA LYS A 52 4.48 -17.40 -8.69
C LYS A 52 5.94 -17.24 -9.13
N ASP A 53 6.23 -16.19 -9.90
CA ASP A 53 7.53 -15.98 -10.54
C ASP A 53 8.25 -14.71 -10.05
N HIS A 54 7.62 -13.92 -9.19
CA HIS A 54 8.23 -12.70 -8.67
C HIS A 54 7.51 -12.21 -7.41
N ASP A 55 8.18 -11.37 -6.65
CA ASP A 55 7.61 -10.66 -5.51
C ASP A 55 7.52 -9.18 -5.86
N GLY A 56 6.51 -8.50 -5.32
CA GLY A 56 6.35 -7.07 -5.51
C GLY A 56 6.35 -6.30 -4.20
N ILE A 57 6.92 -5.10 -4.23
CA ILE A 57 6.94 -4.17 -3.11
C ILE A 57 6.49 -2.81 -3.63
N VAL A 58 5.44 -2.28 -3.00
CA VAL A 58 4.78 -1.05 -3.45
C VAL A 58 4.56 -0.15 -2.24
N ALA A 59 4.96 1.11 -2.35
CA ALA A 59 4.53 2.13 -1.40
C ALA A 59 3.10 2.54 -1.74
N VAL A 60 2.22 2.55 -0.75
CA VAL A 60 0.82 2.95 -0.93
C VAL A 60 0.47 4.07 0.03
N GLY A 61 -0.42 4.95 -0.41
CA GLY A 61 -1.05 5.95 0.43
C GLY A 61 -2.25 5.39 1.18
N GLN A 62 -3.14 6.27 1.59
CA GLN A 62 -4.36 5.84 2.28
C GLN A 62 -5.41 5.33 1.28
N GLY A 63 -6.29 4.48 1.77
CA GLY A 63 -7.39 3.94 0.97
C GLY A 63 -8.03 2.75 1.63
N PHE A 64 -8.42 1.78 0.81
CA PHE A 64 -9.14 0.59 1.28
C PHE A 64 -8.61 -0.67 0.62
N LEU A 65 -8.74 -1.77 1.34
CA LEU A 65 -8.50 -3.11 0.84
C LEU A 65 -9.76 -3.93 1.05
N GLN A 66 -10.18 -4.65 0.01
CA GLN A 66 -11.32 -5.55 0.07
C GLN A 66 -10.90 -6.94 -0.37
N VAL A 67 -11.24 -7.95 0.42
CA VAL A 67 -11.12 -9.36 0.03
C VAL A 67 -12.53 -9.87 -0.26
N ALA A 68 -12.75 -10.39 -1.45
CA ALA A 68 -14.05 -10.91 -1.87
C ALA A 68 -13.88 -12.05 -2.87
N PRO A 69 -14.85 -12.99 -2.90
CA PRO A 69 -14.83 -14.03 -3.93
C PRO A 69 -14.99 -13.43 -5.32
N LEU A 70 -14.27 -13.98 -6.30
CA LEU A 70 -14.50 -13.65 -7.71
C LEU A 70 -15.68 -14.44 -8.25
N PRO A 71 -16.48 -13.84 -9.16
CA PRO A 71 -17.48 -14.60 -9.91
C PRO A 71 -16.82 -15.74 -10.66
N ARG A 72 -17.47 -16.90 -10.68
CA ARG A 72 -16.94 -18.09 -11.34
C ARG A 72 -18.02 -18.89 -12.03
N ALA A 73 -17.64 -19.69 -13.02
CA ALA A 73 -18.50 -20.70 -13.59
C ALA A 73 -18.74 -21.82 -12.56
N ALA A 74 -19.84 -22.55 -12.69
CA ALA A 74 -20.32 -23.51 -11.68
C ALA A 74 -19.27 -24.58 -11.33
N ASP A 75 -18.44 -24.98 -12.29
CA ASP A 75 -17.45 -26.05 -12.14
C ASP A 75 -15.99 -25.52 -12.05
N ALA A 76 -15.81 -24.21 -12.01
CA ALA A 76 -14.49 -23.61 -11.87
C ALA A 76 -14.08 -23.59 -10.39
N PRO A 77 -12.75 -23.69 -10.09
CA PRO A 77 -12.29 -23.56 -8.71
C PRO A 77 -12.61 -22.18 -8.14
N ALA A 78 -12.86 -22.14 -6.84
CA ALA A 78 -13.08 -20.87 -6.14
C ALA A 78 -11.81 -20.00 -6.19
N ARG A 79 -11.99 -18.72 -6.44
CA ARG A 79 -10.91 -17.72 -6.46
C ARG A 79 -11.32 -16.49 -5.67
N ASP A 80 -10.36 -15.91 -5.00
CA ASP A 80 -10.54 -14.68 -4.28
C ASP A 80 -9.91 -13.50 -5.03
N ARG A 81 -10.43 -12.33 -4.77
CA ARG A 81 -9.87 -11.07 -5.27
C ARG A 81 -9.50 -10.19 -4.09
N VAL A 82 -8.29 -9.65 -4.13
CA VAL A 82 -7.88 -8.57 -3.24
C VAL A 82 -7.88 -7.29 -4.07
N LEU A 83 -8.82 -6.41 -3.76
CA LEU A 83 -8.95 -5.12 -4.42
C LEU A 83 -8.38 -4.05 -3.49
N VAL A 84 -7.39 -3.30 -3.98
CA VAL A 84 -6.76 -2.20 -3.24
C VAL A 84 -7.01 -0.90 -4.01
N LEU A 85 -7.68 0.04 -3.34
CA LEU A 85 -7.95 1.36 -3.88
C LEU A 85 -7.28 2.38 -2.95
N VAL A 86 -6.25 3.04 -3.46
CA VAL A 86 -5.45 4.01 -2.69
C VAL A 86 -5.31 5.31 -3.47
N ASP A 87 -5.04 6.40 -2.75
CA ASP A 87 -4.90 7.72 -3.37
C ASP A 87 -3.63 7.84 -4.19
N GLN A 88 -2.57 7.11 -3.82
CA GLN A 88 -1.31 7.09 -4.56
C GLN A 88 -0.55 5.80 -4.28
N ALA A 89 0.26 5.38 -5.23
CA ALA A 89 1.08 4.19 -5.11
C ALA A 89 2.28 4.29 -6.06
N LEU A 90 3.42 3.75 -5.62
CA LEU A 90 4.62 3.65 -6.44
C LEU A 90 5.30 2.31 -6.18
N ALA A 91 5.64 1.61 -7.25
CA ALA A 91 6.51 0.45 -7.14
C ALA A 91 7.88 0.89 -6.60
N ALA A 92 8.51 0.05 -5.78
CA ALA A 92 9.77 0.40 -5.13
C ALA A 92 10.85 0.85 -6.13
N ALA A 93 10.89 0.22 -7.32
CA ALA A 93 11.86 0.57 -8.36
C ALA A 93 11.67 1.97 -8.94
N ASP A 94 10.49 2.56 -8.80
CA ASP A 94 10.15 3.87 -9.37
C ASP A 94 10.24 5.00 -8.34
N ILE A 95 10.70 4.69 -7.13
CA ILE A 95 10.75 5.67 -6.04
C ILE A 95 12.07 6.43 -6.07
N ASP A 96 11.98 7.75 -6.02
CA ASP A 96 13.13 8.63 -5.78
C ASP A 96 13.36 8.73 -4.27
N ARG A 97 14.34 7.99 -3.79
CA ARG A 97 14.67 7.91 -2.37
C ARG A 97 15.08 9.27 -1.78
N GLU A 98 15.88 10.03 -2.52
CA GLU A 98 16.35 11.35 -2.02
C GLU A 98 15.19 12.33 -1.89
N ALA A 99 14.28 12.35 -2.85
CA ALA A 99 13.09 13.19 -2.79
C ALA A 99 12.21 12.79 -1.59
N ALA A 100 12.01 11.49 -1.38
CA ALA A 100 11.23 11.00 -0.24
C ALA A 100 11.86 11.38 1.09
N ALA A 101 13.18 11.28 1.20
CA ALA A 101 13.90 11.68 2.42
C ALA A 101 13.76 13.17 2.72
N ARG A 102 13.83 14.03 1.68
CA ARG A 102 13.62 15.47 1.84
C ARG A 102 12.21 15.79 2.29
N GLU A 103 11.22 15.14 1.68
CA GLU A 103 9.80 15.34 2.04
C GLU A 103 9.52 14.89 3.46
N LEU A 104 10.10 13.77 3.89
CA LEU A 104 9.97 13.30 5.26
C LEU A 104 10.56 14.29 6.25
N ALA A 105 11.76 14.77 6.01
CA ALA A 105 12.42 15.74 6.87
C ALA A 105 11.61 17.05 6.96
N GLN A 106 11.08 17.51 5.84
CA GLN A 106 10.25 18.71 5.81
C GLN A 106 8.94 18.53 6.58
N ALA A 107 8.27 17.38 6.39
CA ALA A 107 7.04 17.09 7.11
C ALA A 107 7.28 16.96 8.62
N ASP A 108 8.36 16.29 9.03
CA ASP A 108 8.72 16.17 10.44
C ASP A 108 9.00 17.54 11.07
N LYS A 109 9.65 18.43 10.34
CA LYS A 109 9.92 19.80 10.78
C LYS A 109 8.63 20.59 10.98
N GLU A 110 7.72 20.49 10.01
CA GLU A 110 6.42 21.18 10.09
C GLU A 110 5.55 20.64 11.23
N LEU A 111 5.57 19.32 11.44
CA LEU A 111 4.84 18.69 12.55
C LEU A 111 5.40 19.11 13.91
N ALA A 112 6.73 19.15 14.05
CA ALA A 112 7.37 19.57 15.30
C ALA A 112 7.06 21.03 15.63
N ALA A 113 6.87 21.87 14.62
CA ALA A 113 6.57 23.29 14.78
C ALA A 113 5.06 23.58 14.84
N TRP A 114 4.22 22.56 14.70
CA TRP A 114 2.75 22.75 14.67
C TRP A 114 2.24 23.36 15.97
N ARG A 115 1.44 24.43 15.85
CA ARG A 115 0.84 25.16 16.96
C ARG A 115 -0.67 25.37 16.78
N GLY A 116 -1.19 24.96 15.63
CA GLY A 116 -2.61 25.08 15.31
C GLY A 116 -3.46 23.96 15.88
N GLU A 117 -4.72 23.95 15.52
CA GLU A 117 -5.66 22.90 15.90
C GLU A 117 -5.35 21.60 15.14
N LEU A 118 -5.76 20.48 15.74
CA LEU A 118 -5.64 19.16 15.11
C LEU A 118 -6.80 18.96 14.14
N ASP A 119 -6.80 19.71 13.08
CA ASP A 119 -7.85 19.79 12.05
C ASP A 119 -7.44 19.07 10.77
N GLY A 120 -8.15 19.36 9.66
CA GLY A 120 -7.87 18.77 8.37
C GLY A 120 -6.47 19.09 7.83
N ALA A 121 -5.95 20.28 8.11
CA ALA A 121 -4.60 20.66 7.69
C ALA A 121 -3.54 19.86 8.44
N TYR A 122 -3.73 19.65 9.73
CA TYR A 122 -2.85 18.78 10.52
C TYR A 122 -2.90 17.34 10.00
N HIS A 123 -4.11 16.83 9.75
CA HIS A 123 -4.29 15.47 9.24
C HIS A 123 -3.60 15.29 7.87
N ALA A 124 -3.74 16.27 6.98
CA ALA A 124 -3.07 16.22 5.68
C ALA A 124 -1.54 16.18 5.83
N LEU A 125 -1.00 16.90 6.81
CA LEU A 125 0.44 16.89 7.08
C LEU A 125 0.90 15.53 7.61
N VAL A 126 0.12 14.92 8.49
CA VAL A 126 0.39 13.56 9.00
C VAL A 126 0.40 12.55 7.85
N LEU A 127 -0.57 12.63 6.93
CA LEU A 127 -0.62 11.76 5.76
C LEU A 127 0.55 11.99 4.81
N ARG A 128 0.96 13.24 4.62
CA ARG A 128 2.12 13.57 3.79
C ARG A 128 3.40 12.98 4.37
N ARG A 129 3.56 13.07 5.70
CA ARG A 129 4.68 12.42 6.38
C ARG A 129 4.64 10.91 6.18
N GLY A 130 3.47 10.30 6.40
CA GLY A 130 3.27 8.86 6.23
C GLY A 130 3.61 8.38 4.81
N TRP A 131 3.23 9.14 3.79
CA TRP A 131 3.54 8.83 2.40
C TRP A 131 5.04 8.88 2.11
N ALA A 132 5.73 9.89 2.63
CA ALA A 132 7.19 9.97 2.50
C ALA A 132 7.89 8.79 3.19
N GLN A 133 7.46 8.46 4.41
CA GLN A 133 8.00 7.32 5.14
C GLN A 133 7.72 6.00 4.41
N ALA A 134 6.53 5.83 3.86
CA ALA A 134 6.17 4.62 3.11
C ALA A 134 7.09 4.41 1.92
N ARG A 135 7.43 5.47 1.20
CA ARG A 135 8.35 5.38 0.07
C ARG A 135 9.75 4.96 0.51
N LEU A 136 10.26 5.53 1.60
CA LEU A 136 11.55 5.12 2.14
C LEU A 136 11.54 3.66 2.59
N ASP A 137 10.50 3.24 3.27
CA ASP A 137 10.37 1.86 3.75
C ASP A 137 10.29 0.87 2.58
N ALA A 138 9.58 1.22 1.51
CA ALA A 138 9.47 0.39 0.32
C ALA A 138 10.84 0.21 -0.35
N VAL A 139 11.60 1.28 -0.51
CA VAL A 139 12.95 1.20 -1.08
C VAL A 139 13.86 0.34 -0.22
N ALA A 140 13.80 0.50 1.11
CA ALA A 140 14.62 -0.27 2.04
C ALA A 140 14.31 -1.76 2.01
N ARG A 141 13.06 -2.14 1.71
CA ARG A 141 12.62 -3.54 1.65
C ARG A 141 12.80 -4.19 0.29
N ALA A 142 13.00 -3.39 -0.76
CA ALA A 142 13.15 -3.93 -2.11
C ALA A 142 14.44 -4.72 -2.27
N PRO A 143 14.44 -5.86 -2.97
CA PRO A 143 15.67 -6.60 -3.24
C PRO A 143 16.68 -5.71 -3.99
N GLY A 144 17.93 -5.72 -3.52
CA GLY A 144 19.00 -4.92 -4.12
C GLY A 144 19.02 -3.45 -3.70
N ALA A 145 18.11 -2.99 -2.84
CA ALA A 145 18.05 -1.59 -2.41
C ALA A 145 19.11 -1.21 -1.37
N ALA A 146 19.78 -2.17 -0.78
CA ALA A 146 20.74 -1.96 0.33
C ALA A 146 22.13 -1.55 -0.13
N HIS A 147 22.27 -1.01 -1.33
CA HIS A 147 23.56 -0.66 -1.88
C HIS A 147 23.80 0.84 -1.93
#